data_ceacce1040c225dcac62ae7ef81b9911
#
_entry.id   ceacce1040c225dcac62ae7ef81b9911
#
_cell.length_a   1.000
_cell.length_b   1.000
_cell.length_c   1.000
_cell.angle_alpha   90.00
_cell.angle_beta   90.00
_cell.angle_gamma   90.00
#
_symmetry.space_group_name_H-M   'P 1'
#
loop_
_entity.id
_entity.type
_entity.pdbx_description
1 polymer ?
#
loop_
_entity_poly.entity_id
_entity_poly.type
_entity_poly.pdbx_seq_one_letter_code
_entity_poly.pdbx_strand_id
1 'polypeptide(L)'
;MNIPSNTRLYDLEQPRYFGAPIFPSHAPGYFYTLHRRHERGMGETRTSASGFMYTTEHSGTHIDALCHQAEDLHLYGGREVNASVQTPNGFTELGVETIAPLLTRGVLLDIARYRGVDRIGAGNPIQRDELEAAAHNQGVSVGEGDAVLLRTGNGAFWEEPAVYLQAGGVSAAASSWLASRGVRAVGADNVAWDEVGIVDPELKVTLPGHVILLVRHGIYIIENLFLEDLARDQCYTFTFICLPLKLRGATGSPVRPIAILSAE
;
A
#
# COMPACT_ATOMS: atom_id res chain seq x y z
N MET A 1 3.37 -18.30 -23.91
CA MET A 1 3.14 -16.84 -24.06
C MET A 1 4.52 -16.20 -24.10
N ASN A 2 4.89 -15.53 -25.19
CA ASN A 2 6.16 -14.81 -25.24
C ASN A 2 5.97 -13.42 -24.68
N ILE A 3 6.73 -13.06 -23.66
CA ILE A 3 6.79 -11.67 -23.17
C ILE A 3 7.55 -10.87 -24.24
N PRO A 4 6.98 -9.78 -24.80
CA PRO A 4 7.66 -8.94 -25.76
C PRO A 4 8.99 -8.43 -25.21
N SER A 5 10.04 -8.38 -26.04
CA SER A 5 11.39 -7.97 -25.62
C SER A 5 11.49 -6.51 -25.14
N ASN A 6 10.49 -5.70 -25.42
CA ASN A 6 10.37 -4.29 -25.04
C ASN A 6 9.44 -4.06 -23.82
N THR A 7 9.02 -5.13 -23.14
CA THR A 7 8.25 -5.05 -21.89
C THR A 7 9.11 -4.40 -20.80
N ARG A 8 8.61 -3.31 -20.20
CA ARG A 8 9.22 -2.70 -19.00
C ARG A 8 8.51 -3.20 -17.75
N LEU A 9 9.30 -3.54 -16.74
CA LEU A 9 8.87 -3.95 -15.42
C LEU A 9 9.30 -2.90 -14.40
N TYR A 10 8.36 -2.46 -13.57
CA TYR A 10 8.63 -1.56 -12.45
C TYR A 10 8.35 -2.30 -11.15
N ASP A 11 9.33 -2.32 -10.25
CA ASP A 11 9.21 -2.83 -8.90
C ASP A 11 8.67 -1.72 -8.02
N LEU A 12 7.55 -1.97 -7.36
CA LEU A 12 6.85 -0.97 -6.57
C LEU A 12 7.03 -1.20 -5.06
N GLU A 13 7.90 -2.13 -4.65
CA GLU A 13 8.19 -2.40 -3.25
C GLU A 13 9.34 -1.52 -2.74
N GLN A 14 9.20 -0.98 -1.53
CA GLN A 14 10.30 -0.41 -0.75
C GLN A 14 11.13 -1.52 -0.09
N PRO A 15 12.48 -1.41 -0.04
CA PRO A 15 13.31 -2.41 0.60
C PRO A 15 13.03 -2.48 2.11
N ARG A 16 13.00 -3.71 2.66
CA ARG A 16 12.78 -3.94 4.09
C ARG A 16 14.11 -4.04 4.81
N TYR A 17 14.30 -3.26 5.85
CA TYR A 17 15.49 -3.28 6.68
C TYR A 17 15.15 -2.92 8.13
N PHE A 18 16.05 -3.23 9.06
CA PHE A 18 15.88 -2.83 10.46
C PHE A 18 15.95 -1.31 10.61
N GLY A 19 14.89 -0.72 11.17
CA GLY A 19 14.76 0.73 11.31
C GLY A 19 14.10 1.44 10.13
N ALA A 20 13.59 0.69 9.12
CA ALA A 20 12.75 1.27 8.07
C ALA A 20 11.53 2.00 8.66
N PRO A 21 10.99 3.01 7.96
CA PRO A 21 9.80 3.72 8.43
C PRO A 21 8.66 2.76 8.75
N ILE A 22 7.98 3.03 9.87
CA ILE A 22 6.80 2.27 10.29
C ILE A 22 5.84 3.19 11.03
N PHE A 23 4.54 3.01 10.77
CA PHE A 23 3.52 3.70 11.54
C PHE A 23 3.61 3.31 13.02
N PRO A 24 3.61 4.25 13.98
CA PRO A 24 3.95 3.98 15.37
C PRO A 24 3.15 2.84 16.03
N SER A 25 1.85 2.70 15.70
CA SER A 25 1.01 1.63 16.26
C SER A 25 1.37 0.23 15.74
N HIS A 26 2.14 0.13 14.65
CA HIS A 26 2.56 -1.14 14.05
C HIS A 26 3.98 -1.56 14.42
N ALA A 27 4.69 -0.74 15.24
CA ALA A 27 6.01 -1.14 15.74
C ALA A 27 5.95 -2.53 16.42
N PRO A 28 7.05 -3.33 16.33
CA PRO A 28 8.43 -2.93 16.07
C PRO A 28 8.90 -3.00 14.60
N GLY A 29 8.09 -3.40 13.64
CA GLY A 29 8.48 -3.46 12.24
C GLY A 29 9.25 -4.72 11.86
N TYR A 30 10.34 -4.54 11.09
CA TYR A 30 11.09 -5.63 10.47
C TYR A 30 12.39 -5.93 11.19
N PHE A 31 12.65 -7.23 11.43
CA PHE A 31 13.91 -7.76 11.96
C PHE A 31 14.41 -8.93 11.13
N TYR A 32 15.71 -9.01 10.95
CA TYR A 32 16.37 -10.12 10.30
C TYR A 32 17.68 -10.47 11.00
N THR A 33 17.95 -11.76 11.17
CA THR A 33 19.24 -12.26 11.67
C THR A 33 19.61 -13.57 10.99
N LEU A 34 20.91 -13.78 10.77
CA LEU A 34 21.42 -15.06 10.31
C LEU A 34 21.56 -16.02 11.48
N HIS A 35 20.82 -17.13 11.49
CA HIS A 35 21.02 -18.22 12.44
C HIS A 35 22.01 -19.27 11.93
N ARG A 36 22.30 -19.28 10.62
CA ARG A 36 23.28 -20.12 9.96
C ARG A 36 24.12 -19.27 9.02
N ARG A 37 25.44 -19.47 9.03
CA ARG A 37 26.41 -18.67 8.28
C ARG A 37 27.36 -19.56 7.49
N HIS A 38 28.03 -18.98 6.48
CA HIS A 38 29.15 -19.64 5.81
C HIS A 38 30.36 -19.66 6.74
N GLU A 39 30.85 -20.84 7.10
CA GLU A 39 32.00 -21.02 7.98
C GLU A 39 32.99 -22.06 7.40
N ARG A 40 34.27 -21.91 7.71
CA ARG A 40 35.29 -22.88 7.33
C ARG A 40 35.24 -24.09 8.25
N GLY A 41 35.65 -25.27 7.73
CA GLY A 41 35.79 -26.47 8.56
C GLY A 41 34.50 -27.28 8.77
N MET A 42 33.50 -27.06 7.93
CA MET A 42 32.20 -27.77 8.00
C MET A 42 32.25 -29.20 7.44
N GLY A 43 33.46 -29.77 7.17
CA GLY A 43 33.62 -31.13 6.67
C GLY A 43 33.36 -31.35 5.19
N GLU A 44 32.86 -30.38 4.47
CA GLU A 44 32.65 -30.39 3.02
C GLU A 44 32.96 -29.02 2.41
N THR A 45 33.09 -28.95 1.07
CA THR A 45 33.35 -27.70 0.35
C THR A 45 32.10 -26.83 0.21
N ARG A 46 30.91 -27.44 0.29
CA ARG A 46 29.62 -26.74 0.22
C ARG A 46 29.30 -26.12 1.58
N THR A 47 29.02 -24.84 1.59
CA THR A 47 28.51 -24.10 2.75
C THR A 47 27.15 -23.48 2.44
N SER A 48 26.36 -23.13 3.46
CA SER A 48 25.10 -22.46 3.29
C SER A 48 24.81 -21.50 4.45
N ALA A 49 24.02 -20.48 4.15
CA ALA A 49 23.52 -19.54 5.13
C ALA A 49 21.98 -19.52 5.10
N SER A 50 21.36 -19.25 6.24
CA SER A 50 19.93 -19.02 6.36
C SER A 50 19.63 -18.07 7.51
N GLY A 51 18.56 -17.30 7.34
CA GLY A 51 18.14 -16.30 8.28
C GLY A 51 16.79 -16.61 8.91
N PHE A 52 16.53 -15.86 9.95
CA PHE A 52 15.27 -15.77 10.65
C PHE A 52 14.74 -14.36 10.45
N MET A 53 13.46 -14.22 10.12
CA MET A 53 12.79 -12.96 9.86
C MET A 53 11.58 -12.84 10.79
N TYR A 54 11.43 -11.67 11.40
CA TYR A 54 10.23 -11.25 12.09
C TYR A 54 9.76 -9.92 11.47
N THR A 55 8.48 -9.80 11.21
CA THR A 55 7.88 -8.57 10.70
C THR A 55 6.43 -8.47 11.16
N THR A 56 5.97 -7.26 11.43
CA THR A 56 4.54 -6.98 11.52
C THR A 56 3.96 -6.91 10.12
N GLU A 57 2.70 -7.27 9.97
CA GLU A 57 2.02 -7.36 8.65
C GLU A 57 1.89 -6.00 7.96
N HIS A 58 1.79 -4.90 8.74
CA HIS A 58 1.73 -3.51 8.27
C HIS A 58 3.11 -2.82 8.29
N SER A 59 4.17 -3.52 7.90
CA SER A 59 5.54 -3.04 7.82
C SER A 59 6.05 -3.05 6.38
N GLY A 60 6.72 -1.97 5.95
CA GLY A 60 7.16 -1.82 4.55
C GLY A 60 5.98 -1.75 3.59
N THR A 61 6.19 -2.05 2.32
CA THR A 61 5.10 -2.10 1.34
C THR A 61 4.16 -3.26 1.68
N HIS A 62 2.89 -2.95 1.94
CA HIS A 62 1.89 -3.92 2.37
C HIS A 62 0.50 -3.58 1.83
N ILE A 63 -0.40 -4.54 1.95
CA ILE A 63 -1.82 -4.40 1.62
C ILE A 63 -2.67 -4.67 2.85
N ASP A 64 -3.69 -3.86 3.07
CA ASP A 64 -4.67 -4.03 4.14
C ASP A 64 -5.80 -4.96 3.71
N ALA A 65 -6.15 -5.88 4.61
CA ALA A 65 -7.33 -6.71 4.50
C ALA A 65 -8.57 -5.98 5.04
N LEU A 66 -9.75 -6.44 4.63
CA LEU A 66 -11.01 -5.79 5.03
C LEU A 66 -11.35 -5.97 6.52
N CYS A 67 -10.64 -6.86 7.23
CA CYS A 67 -10.74 -6.99 8.68
C CYS A 67 -9.80 -6.04 9.45
N HIS A 68 -8.96 -5.25 8.74
CA HIS A 68 -8.01 -4.34 9.38
C HIS A 68 -8.70 -3.19 10.12
N GLN A 69 -9.80 -2.66 9.57
CA GLN A 69 -10.53 -1.54 10.14
C GLN A 69 -12.00 -1.91 10.38
N ALA A 70 -12.58 -1.31 11.41
CA ALA A 70 -14.00 -1.43 11.73
C ALA A 70 -14.59 -0.04 12.02
N GLU A 71 -15.87 0.15 11.70
CA GLU A 71 -16.69 1.29 12.10
C GLU A 71 -17.77 0.81 13.06
N ASP A 72 -17.81 1.35 14.28
CA ASP A 72 -18.72 0.91 15.35
C ASP A 72 -18.72 -0.64 15.53
N LEU A 73 -17.54 -1.25 15.54
CA LEU A 73 -17.33 -2.70 15.60
C LEU A 73 -17.97 -3.48 14.44
N HIS A 74 -18.17 -2.86 13.29
CA HIS A 74 -18.60 -3.55 12.08
C HIS A 74 -17.52 -3.46 10.99
N LEU A 75 -17.18 -4.59 10.41
CA LEU A 75 -16.32 -4.73 9.24
C LEU A 75 -17.13 -4.57 7.96
N TYR A 76 -16.43 -4.61 6.81
CA TYR A 76 -17.09 -4.60 5.50
C TYR A 76 -18.24 -5.60 5.40
N GLY A 77 -19.32 -5.17 4.76
CA GLY A 77 -20.55 -5.98 4.62
C GLY A 77 -21.36 -6.13 5.90
N GLY A 78 -21.13 -5.27 6.91
CA GLY A 78 -21.88 -5.26 8.17
C GLY A 78 -21.55 -6.44 9.11
N ARG A 79 -20.35 -7.01 8.98
CA ARG A 79 -19.88 -8.10 9.84
C ARG A 79 -19.52 -7.57 11.22
N GLU A 80 -20.26 -7.96 12.25
CA GLU A 80 -19.99 -7.56 13.63
C GLU A 80 -18.70 -8.19 14.17
N VAL A 81 -17.84 -7.35 14.76
CA VAL A 81 -16.63 -7.81 15.45
C VAL A 81 -17.01 -8.33 16.83
N ASN A 82 -16.98 -9.65 17.00
CA ASN A 82 -17.22 -10.33 18.26
C ASN A 82 -16.15 -11.42 18.49
N ALA A 83 -16.23 -12.14 19.61
CA ALA A 83 -15.22 -13.14 19.98
C ALA A 83 -15.12 -14.35 19.02
N SER A 84 -16.10 -14.58 18.15
CA SER A 84 -16.03 -15.61 17.12
C SER A 84 -15.41 -15.11 15.82
N VAL A 85 -15.42 -13.80 15.57
CA VAL A 85 -14.85 -13.16 14.39
C VAL A 85 -13.40 -12.71 14.64
N GLN A 86 -13.15 -12.05 15.78
CA GLN A 86 -11.81 -11.64 16.21
C GLN A 86 -11.34 -12.55 17.34
N THR A 87 -10.44 -13.46 17.02
CA THR A 87 -9.91 -14.45 17.97
C THR A 87 -8.45 -14.16 18.34
N PRO A 88 -7.90 -14.76 19.41
CA PRO A 88 -6.46 -14.63 19.70
C PRO A 88 -5.53 -15.12 18.57
N ASN A 89 -6.03 -15.90 17.62
CA ASN A 89 -5.27 -16.46 16.51
C ASN A 89 -5.55 -15.74 15.17
N GLY A 90 -6.22 -14.59 15.21
CA GLY A 90 -6.58 -13.80 14.03
C GLY A 90 -8.09 -13.79 13.74
N PHE A 91 -8.43 -13.16 12.63
CA PHE A 91 -9.81 -13.05 12.16
C PHE A 91 -10.28 -14.34 11.46
N THR A 92 -11.53 -14.67 11.62
CA THR A 92 -12.15 -15.83 10.93
C THR A 92 -12.81 -15.45 9.62
N GLU A 93 -12.99 -14.15 9.38
CA GLU A 93 -13.60 -13.58 8.18
C GLU A 93 -12.79 -12.37 7.70
N LEU A 94 -12.80 -12.11 6.38
CA LEU A 94 -12.21 -10.95 5.74
C LEU A 94 -10.68 -10.77 5.96
N GLY A 95 -9.99 -11.82 6.40
CA GLY A 95 -8.54 -11.84 6.52
C GLY A 95 -7.84 -11.77 5.16
N VAL A 96 -6.55 -11.47 5.17
CA VAL A 96 -5.75 -11.24 3.96
C VAL A 96 -5.73 -12.44 3.01
N GLU A 97 -5.89 -13.65 3.52
CA GLU A 97 -5.99 -14.87 2.70
C GLU A 97 -7.21 -14.90 1.78
N THR A 98 -8.21 -14.05 2.04
CA THR A 98 -9.43 -13.93 1.23
C THR A 98 -9.24 -12.99 0.04
N ILE A 99 -8.17 -12.20 0.02
CA ILE A 99 -7.87 -11.30 -1.09
C ILE A 99 -7.41 -12.13 -2.30
N ALA A 100 -8.19 -12.09 -3.37
CA ALA A 100 -7.77 -12.69 -4.63
C ALA A 100 -6.55 -11.96 -5.21
N PRO A 101 -5.67 -12.64 -5.96
CA PRO A 101 -4.61 -11.98 -6.71
C PRO A 101 -5.13 -10.77 -7.48
N LEU A 102 -4.51 -9.61 -7.27
CA LEU A 102 -4.85 -8.41 -8.03
C LEU A 102 -4.07 -8.45 -9.35
N LEU A 103 -4.80 -8.57 -10.44
CA LEU A 103 -4.32 -8.43 -11.82
C LEU A 103 -5.31 -7.52 -12.52
N THR A 104 -4.98 -6.25 -12.67
CA THR A 104 -5.91 -5.24 -13.18
C THR A 104 -5.16 -4.09 -13.85
N ARG A 105 -5.89 -3.17 -14.44
CA ARG A 105 -5.31 -1.91 -14.91
C ARG A 105 -4.86 -1.07 -13.71
N GLY A 106 -3.60 -0.62 -13.73
CA GLY A 106 -3.06 0.36 -12.81
C GLY A 106 -3.14 1.76 -13.40
N VAL A 107 -3.46 2.74 -12.57
CA VAL A 107 -3.45 4.16 -12.91
C VAL A 107 -2.60 4.90 -11.88
N LEU A 108 -1.54 5.57 -12.33
CA LEU A 108 -0.75 6.47 -11.50
C LEU A 108 -1.29 7.90 -11.60
N LEU A 109 -1.65 8.49 -10.46
CA LEU A 109 -1.90 9.92 -10.36
C LEU A 109 -0.70 10.58 -9.64
N ASP A 110 0.13 11.31 -10.38
CA ASP A 110 1.33 11.98 -9.86
C ASP A 110 0.95 13.36 -9.31
N ILE A 111 0.50 13.37 -8.05
CA ILE A 111 0.01 14.58 -7.39
C ILE A 111 1.14 15.55 -7.06
N ALA A 112 2.32 15.04 -6.71
CA ALA A 112 3.49 15.89 -6.48
C ALA A 112 3.85 16.69 -7.73
N ARG A 113 3.88 16.04 -8.91
CA ARG A 113 4.09 16.71 -10.19
C ARG A 113 2.98 17.70 -10.52
N TYR A 114 1.73 17.33 -10.27
CA TYR A 114 0.58 18.21 -10.48
C TYR A 114 0.71 19.51 -9.67
N ARG A 115 1.13 19.41 -8.42
CA ARG A 115 1.39 20.56 -7.53
C ARG A 115 2.69 21.30 -7.87
N GLY A 116 3.57 20.75 -8.72
CA GLY A 116 4.89 21.30 -9.03
C GLY A 116 5.86 21.26 -7.85
N VAL A 117 5.76 20.23 -7.00
CA VAL A 117 6.62 20.01 -5.84
C VAL A 117 7.31 18.66 -5.92
N ASP A 118 8.47 18.53 -5.27
CA ASP A 118 9.18 17.24 -5.20
C ASP A 118 8.46 16.29 -4.25
N ARG A 119 7.88 16.82 -3.15
CA ARG A 119 7.19 16.04 -2.11
C ARG A 119 6.04 16.82 -1.50
N ILE A 120 4.96 16.11 -1.17
CA ILE A 120 3.82 16.62 -0.40
C ILE A 120 4.06 16.30 1.07
N GLY A 121 4.27 17.34 1.88
CA GLY A 121 4.45 17.20 3.34
C GLY A 121 3.13 17.20 4.10
N ALA A 122 3.19 16.81 5.39
CA ALA A 122 2.07 16.81 6.31
C ALA A 122 1.37 18.17 6.40
N GLY A 123 0.09 18.16 6.68
CA GLY A 123 -0.77 19.36 6.73
C GLY A 123 -1.27 19.85 5.36
N ASN A 124 -1.01 19.08 4.31
CA ASN A 124 -1.41 19.40 2.94
C ASN A 124 -2.17 18.24 2.29
N PRO A 125 -3.33 17.80 2.83
CA PRO A 125 -4.03 16.63 2.34
C PRO A 125 -4.44 16.80 0.87
N ILE A 126 -4.33 15.70 0.12
CA ILE A 126 -4.73 15.62 -1.28
C ILE A 126 -6.25 15.67 -1.36
N GLN A 127 -6.77 16.62 -2.17
CA GLN A 127 -8.19 16.86 -2.31
C GLN A 127 -8.76 16.15 -3.56
N ARG A 128 -10.08 15.98 -3.57
CA ARG A 128 -10.82 15.36 -4.69
C ARG A 128 -10.53 16.03 -6.03
N ASP A 129 -10.65 17.35 -6.07
CA ASP A 129 -10.48 18.13 -7.29
C ASP A 129 -9.07 18.03 -7.88
N GLU A 130 -8.07 17.80 -7.01
CA GLU A 130 -6.70 17.56 -7.45
C GLU A 130 -6.55 16.20 -8.14
N LEU A 131 -7.25 15.16 -7.66
CA LEU A 131 -7.27 13.85 -8.33
C LEU A 131 -7.89 13.97 -9.73
N GLU A 132 -9.01 14.66 -9.85
CA GLU A 132 -9.69 14.91 -11.13
C GLU A 132 -8.80 15.72 -12.08
N ALA A 133 -8.17 16.77 -11.60
CA ALA A 133 -7.29 17.62 -12.39
C ALA A 133 -5.99 16.90 -12.80
N ALA A 134 -5.37 16.13 -11.89
CA ALA A 134 -4.19 15.34 -12.22
C ALA A 134 -4.50 14.29 -13.28
N ALA A 135 -5.62 13.56 -13.15
CA ALA A 135 -6.05 12.59 -14.15
C ALA A 135 -6.25 13.26 -15.53
N HIS A 136 -6.93 14.42 -15.56
CA HIS A 136 -7.13 15.18 -16.80
C HIS A 136 -5.79 15.63 -17.42
N ASN A 137 -4.87 16.20 -16.60
CA ASN A 137 -3.57 16.68 -17.09
C ASN A 137 -2.66 15.54 -17.60
N GLN A 138 -2.79 14.36 -17.02
CA GLN A 138 -2.06 13.16 -17.44
C GLN A 138 -2.72 12.42 -18.59
N GLY A 139 -3.92 12.86 -19.04
CA GLY A 139 -4.69 12.22 -20.10
C GLY A 139 -5.19 10.82 -19.74
N VAL A 140 -5.43 10.55 -18.44
CA VAL A 140 -5.91 9.26 -17.96
C VAL A 140 -7.32 9.38 -17.36
N SER A 141 -8.03 8.26 -17.29
CA SER A 141 -9.30 8.15 -16.60
C SER A 141 -9.21 7.10 -15.49
N VAL A 142 -9.91 7.34 -14.39
CA VAL A 142 -10.10 6.37 -13.31
C VAL A 142 -11.47 5.71 -13.48
N GLY A 143 -11.52 4.40 -13.44
CA GLY A 143 -12.73 3.61 -13.66
C GLY A 143 -12.86 2.39 -12.75
N GLU A 144 -13.96 1.68 -12.95
CA GLU A 144 -14.31 0.48 -12.20
C GLU A 144 -13.22 -0.60 -12.36
N GLY A 145 -12.84 -1.20 -11.24
CA GLY A 145 -11.86 -2.28 -11.18
C GLY A 145 -10.40 -1.84 -11.22
N ASP A 146 -10.09 -0.56 -11.42
CA ASP A 146 -8.71 -0.07 -11.44
C ASP A 146 -8.01 -0.21 -10.08
N ALA A 147 -6.68 -0.34 -10.11
CA ALA A 147 -5.81 -0.02 -8.99
C ALA A 147 -5.25 1.40 -9.19
N VAL A 148 -5.60 2.33 -8.31
CA VAL A 148 -5.19 3.73 -8.42
C VAL A 148 -4.07 4.04 -7.44
N LEU A 149 -2.90 4.42 -7.96
CA LEU A 149 -1.70 4.71 -7.17
C LEU A 149 -1.47 6.21 -7.14
N LEU A 150 -1.34 6.79 -5.95
CA LEU A 150 -1.10 8.22 -5.75
C LEU A 150 0.35 8.45 -5.37
N ARG A 151 1.09 9.22 -6.20
CA ARG A 151 2.45 9.62 -5.88
C ARG A 151 2.44 10.97 -5.17
N THR A 152 2.96 10.98 -3.95
CA THR A 152 3.20 12.18 -3.15
C THR A 152 4.67 12.65 -3.23
N GLY A 153 5.56 11.85 -3.83
CA GLY A 153 7.01 12.05 -3.85
C GLY A 153 7.69 11.61 -2.55
N ASN A 154 6.93 11.05 -1.61
CA ASN A 154 7.47 10.64 -0.32
C ASN A 154 8.31 9.35 -0.42
N GLY A 155 8.03 8.51 -1.41
CA GLY A 155 8.75 7.25 -1.66
C GLY A 155 10.27 7.42 -1.79
N ALA A 156 10.74 8.58 -2.26
CA ALA A 156 12.16 8.91 -2.38
C ALA A 156 12.87 9.05 -1.02
N PHE A 157 12.13 9.21 0.09
CA PHE A 157 12.68 9.45 1.43
C PHE A 157 12.63 8.20 2.33
N TRP A 158 12.52 7.00 1.75
CA TRP A 158 12.41 5.76 2.51
C TRP A 158 13.58 5.50 3.47
N GLU A 159 14.79 5.92 3.10
CA GLU A 159 16.00 5.81 3.92
C GLU A 159 16.10 6.89 5.02
N GLU A 160 15.12 7.79 5.10
CA GLU A 160 15.05 8.89 6.06
C GLU A 160 13.77 8.82 6.91
N PRO A 161 13.65 7.87 7.88
CA PRO A 161 12.38 7.58 8.57
C PRO A 161 11.70 8.81 9.18
N ALA A 162 12.46 9.73 9.77
CA ALA A 162 11.91 10.95 10.38
C ALA A 162 11.28 11.90 9.34
N VAL A 163 11.84 11.95 8.13
CA VAL A 163 11.30 12.72 7.00
C VAL A 163 10.10 11.97 6.41
N TYR A 164 10.25 10.67 6.16
CA TYR A 164 9.21 9.82 5.57
C TYR A 164 7.89 9.87 6.35
N LEU A 165 7.94 9.84 7.67
CA LEU A 165 6.78 9.90 8.55
C LEU A 165 6.08 11.28 8.60
N GLN A 166 6.64 12.30 7.93
CA GLN A 166 6.04 13.62 7.77
C GLN A 166 5.38 13.81 6.39
N ALA A 167 4.90 12.74 5.79
CA ALA A 167 4.19 12.78 4.51
C ALA A 167 2.81 13.41 4.64
N GLY A 168 2.35 14.06 3.58
CA GLY A 168 0.94 14.36 3.38
C GLY A 168 0.16 13.09 3.03
N GLY A 169 -1.14 13.13 3.26
CA GLY A 169 -2.05 12.02 3.00
C GLY A 169 -3.24 12.41 2.14
N VAL A 170 -4.21 11.52 2.06
CA VAL A 170 -5.40 11.65 1.22
C VAL A 170 -6.59 12.07 2.09
N SER A 171 -7.38 13.04 1.62
CA SER A 171 -8.58 13.50 2.33
C SER A 171 -9.74 12.49 2.24
N ALA A 172 -10.70 12.58 3.16
CA ALA A 172 -11.96 11.81 3.10
C ALA A 172 -12.71 12.02 1.77
N ALA A 173 -12.76 13.26 1.29
CA ALA A 173 -13.42 13.60 0.04
C ALA A 173 -12.76 12.95 -1.18
N ALA A 174 -11.42 12.89 -1.21
CA ALA A 174 -10.66 12.22 -2.25
C ALA A 174 -10.86 10.69 -2.18
N SER A 175 -10.83 10.09 -0.99
CA SER A 175 -11.12 8.67 -0.78
C SER A 175 -12.55 8.30 -1.21
N SER A 176 -13.54 9.14 -0.88
CA SER A 176 -14.94 8.96 -1.32
C SER A 176 -15.09 9.06 -2.84
N TRP A 177 -14.34 9.95 -3.49
CA TRP A 177 -14.35 10.05 -4.94
C TRP A 177 -13.81 8.77 -5.58
N LEU A 178 -12.68 8.24 -5.12
CA LEU A 178 -12.13 6.95 -5.60
C LEU A 178 -13.12 5.81 -5.40
N ALA A 179 -13.76 5.75 -4.23
CA ALA A 179 -14.81 4.77 -3.95
C ALA A 179 -15.98 4.88 -4.94
N SER A 180 -16.41 6.11 -5.27
CA SER A 180 -17.49 6.35 -6.25
C SER A 180 -17.14 5.92 -7.68
N ARG A 181 -15.85 5.78 -8.00
CA ARG A 181 -15.37 5.26 -9.29
C ARG A 181 -15.35 3.73 -9.36
N GLY A 182 -15.63 3.04 -8.26
CA GLY A 182 -15.64 1.58 -8.20
C GLY A 182 -14.25 0.96 -8.35
N VAL A 183 -13.19 1.65 -7.90
CA VAL A 183 -11.82 1.14 -7.98
C VAL A 183 -11.67 -0.15 -7.15
N ARG A 184 -10.76 -1.03 -7.55
CA ARG A 184 -10.52 -2.30 -6.86
C ARG A 184 -9.59 -2.14 -5.66
N ALA A 185 -8.59 -1.29 -5.83
CA ALA A 185 -7.61 -0.99 -4.79
C ALA A 185 -7.08 0.44 -4.97
N VAL A 186 -6.59 1.01 -3.90
CA VAL A 186 -5.82 2.24 -3.92
C VAL A 186 -4.43 1.99 -3.35
N GLY A 187 -3.48 2.84 -3.68
CA GLY A 187 -2.15 2.78 -3.07
C GLY A 187 -1.47 4.14 -3.04
N ALA A 188 -0.51 4.32 -2.11
CA ALA A 188 0.29 5.53 -2.02
C ALA A 188 1.71 5.24 -1.54
N ASP A 189 2.60 6.19 -1.77
CA ASP A 189 3.99 6.20 -1.31
C ASP A 189 4.15 6.84 0.07
N ASN A 190 3.12 6.76 0.90
CA ASN A 190 3.10 7.22 2.29
C ASN A 190 2.78 6.08 3.26
N VAL A 191 2.85 6.37 4.57
CA VAL A 191 2.82 5.37 5.65
C VAL A 191 1.41 4.98 6.09
N ALA A 192 0.37 5.72 5.70
CA ALA A 192 -0.97 5.54 6.25
C ALA A 192 -2.09 5.98 5.29
N TRP A 193 -1.88 6.02 3.97
CA TRP A 193 -2.87 6.53 3.02
C TRP A 193 -3.40 7.92 3.40
N ASP A 194 -4.11 8.01 4.52
CA ASP A 194 -4.74 9.23 5.06
C ASP A 194 -3.73 10.28 5.55
N GLU A 195 -4.19 11.51 5.67
CA GLU A 195 -3.46 12.56 6.40
C GLU A 195 -3.42 12.22 7.88
N VAL A 196 -2.21 11.98 8.41
CA VAL A 196 -2.01 11.55 9.79
C VAL A 196 -2.20 12.71 10.75
N GLY A 197 -2.86 12.46 11.91
CA GLY A 197 -3.03 13.43 12.99
C GLY A 197 -4.22 14.36 12.82
N ILE A 198 -5.00 14.22 11.75
CA ILE A 198 -6.22 15.00 11.53
C ILE A 198 -7.45 14.14 11.85
N VAL A 199 -8.39 14.71 12.59
CA VAL A 199 -9.72 14.11 12.79
C VAL A 199 -10.67 14.69 11.74
N ASP A 200 -11.28 13.83 10.95
CA ASP A 200 -12.29 14.25 9.98
C ASP A 200 -13.50 14.89 10.71
N PRO A 201 -13.95 16.09 10.32
CA PRO A 201 -14.99 16.81 11.06
C PRO A 201 -16.40 16.17 10.89
N GLU A 202 -16.63 15.41 9.84
CA GLU A 202 -17.92 14.75 9.57
C GLU A 202 -17.97 13.35 10.20
N LEU A 203 -16.96 12.54 9.92
CA LEU A 203 -16.89 11.15 10.39
C LEU A 203 -16.47 11.05 11.86
N LYS A 204 -15.81 12.09 12.43
CA LYS A 204 -15.29 12.11 13.80
C LYS A 204 -14.24 11.04 14.10
N VAL A 205 -13.53 10.61 13.07
CA VAL A 205 -12.46 9.59 13.16
C VAL A 205 -11.14 10.14 12.62
N THR A 206 -10.05 9.58 13.09
CA THR A 206 -8.76 9.65 12.41
C THR A 206 -8.74 8.63 11.28
N LEU A 207 -7.91 8.85 10.26
CA LEU A 207 -7.78 7.94 9.09
C LEU A 207 -9.14 7.63 8.41
N PRO A 208 -9.91 8.68 8.01
CA PRO A 208 -11.24 8.51 7.43
C PRO A 208 -11.26 7.72 6.13
N GLY A 209 -10.16 7.75 5.34
CA GLY A 209 -10.02 6.98 4.11
C GLY A 209 -10.06 5.48 4.37
N HIS A 210 -9.47 5.00 5.47
CA HIS A 210 -9.55 3.58 5.85
C HIS A 210 -10.99 3.16 6.12
N VAL A 211 -11.78 3.97 6.84
CA VAL A 211 -13.19 3.70 7.08
C VAL A 211 -13.98 3.69 5.77
N ILE A 212 -13.78 4.71 4.92
CA ILE A 212 -14.47 4.83 3.64
C ILE A 212 -14.13 3.66 2.73
N LEU A 213 -12.84 3.37 2.53
CA LEU A 213 -12.39 2.41 1.54
C LEU A 213 -12.58 0.96 2.03
N LEU A 214 -11.98 0.60 3.17
CA LEU A 214 -12.01 -0.79 3.65
C LEU A 214 -13.40 -1.17 4.16
N VAL A 215 -13.98 -0.36 5.07
CA VAL A 215 -15.19 -0.76 5.79
C VAL A 215 -16.46 -0.54 4.97
N ARG A 216 -16.61 0.65 4.36
CA ARG A 216 -17.84 1.00 3.66
C ARG A 216 -17.91 0.48 2.24
N HIS A 217 -16.76 0.38 1.54
CA HIS A 217 -16.72 0.06 0.10
C HIS A 217 -15.96 -1.22 -0.26
N GLY A 218 -15.23 -1.86 0.66
CA GLY A 218 -14.48 -3.10 0.38
C GLY A 218 -13.33 -2.91 -0.61
N ILE A 219 -12.72 -1.73 -0.61
CA ILE A 219 -11.59 -1.35 -1.45
C ILE A 219 -10.31 -1.50 -0.65
N TYR A 220 -9.35 -2.25 -1.18
CA TYR A 220 -8.07 -2.49 -0.51
C TYR A 220 -7.17 -1.27 -0.55
N ILE A 221 -6.36 -1.08 0.51
CA ILE A 221 -5.33 -0.03 0.60
C ILE A 221 -3.96 -0.68 0.52
N ILE A 222 -3.04 -0.07 -0.25
CA ILE A 222 -1.65 -0.50 -0.38
C ILE A 222 -0.77 0.69 0.01
N GLU A 223 0.09 0.50 1.00
CA GLU A 223 0.90 1.58 1.58
C GLU A 223 2.39 1.37 1.33
N ASN A 224 3.14 2.45 1.49
CA ASN A 224 4.59 2.46 1.35
C ASN A 224 5.09 1.97 -0.02
N LEU A 225 4.43 2.40 -1.10
CA LEU A 225 4.85 2.07 -2.46
C LEU A 225 6.09 2.89 -2.88
N PHE A 226 6.87 2.32 -3.81
CA PHE A 226 7.91 3.04 -4.54
C PHE A 226 7.38 3.41 -5.93
N LEU A 227 7.08 4.69 -6.15
CA LEU A 227 6.42 5.17 -7.37
C LEU A 227 7.29 6.08 -8.23
N GLU A 228 8.54 6.33 -7.81
CA GLU A 228 9.44 7.30 -8.45
C GLU A 228 9.80 6.92 -9.89
N ASP A 229 10.01 5.64 -10.16
CA ASP A 229 10.38 5.18 -11.50
C ASP A 229 9.21 5.32 -12.49
N LEU A 230 7.98 4.99 -12.07
CA LEU A 230 6.79 5.23 -12.88
C LEU A 230 6.60 6.71 -13.21
N ALA A 231 6.78 7.58 -12.20
CA ALA A 231 6.64 9.03 -12.35
C ALA A 231 7.73 9.63 -13.24
N ARG A 232 8.98 9.20 -13.09
CA ARG A 232 10.10 9.62 -13.94
C ARG A 232 9.83 9.31 -15.40
N ASP A 233 9.36 8.10 -15.67
CA ASP A 233 9.10 7.62 -17.03
C ASP A 233 7.71 8.04 -17.54
N GLN A 234 6.93 8.78 -16.73
CA GLN A 234 5.55 9.23 -17.02
C GLN A 234 4.63 8.06 -17.44
N CYS A 235 4.84 6.89 -16.81
CA CYS A 235 4.04 5.72 -17.03
C CYS A 235 2.76 5.79 -16.17
N TYR A 236 1.70 6.37 -16.72
CA TYR A 236 0.48 6.67 -15.99
C TYR A 236 -0.57 5.55 -16.06
N THR A 237 -0.42 4.61 -17.01
CA THR A 237 -1.29 3.43 -17.12
C THR A 237 -0.44 2.20 -17.41
N PHE A 238 -0.76 1.08 -16.76
CA PHE A 238 0.01 -0.15 -16.84
C PHE A 238 -0.84 -1.34 -16.40
N THR A 239 -0.35 -2.56 -16.61
CA THR A 239 -0.89 -3.74 -15.94
C THR A 239 -0.33 -3.79 -14.52
N PHE A 240 -1.22 -3.75 -13.53
CA PHE A 240 -0.87 -3.86 -12.11
C PHE A 240 -1.04 -5.27 -11.60
N ILE A 241 -0.01 -5.77 -10.89
CA ILE A 241 -0.03 -7.08 -10.23
C ILE A 241 0.35 -6.89 -8.77
N CYS A 242 -0.51 -7.40 -7.86
CA CYS A 242 -0.22 -7.44 -6.44
C CYS A 242 -0.74 -8.76 -5.85
N LEU A 243 0.14 -9.49 -5.17
CA LEU A 243 -0.11 -10.84 -4.67
C LEU A 243 0.13 -10.86 -3.15
N PRO A 244 -0.92 -10.74 -2.32
CA PRO A 244 -0.79 -10.91 -0.88
C PRO A 244 -0.36 -12.33 -0.51
N LEU A 245 0.36 -12.46 0.59
CA LEU A 245 0.64 -13.76 1.19
C LEU A 245 -0.67 -14.32 1.78
N LYS A 246 -0.84 -15.63 1.73
CA LYS A 246 -2.01 -16.29 2.34
C LYS A 246 -1.79 -16.52 3.84
N LEU A 247 -1.75 -15.44 4.61
CA LEU A 247 -1.63 -15.45 6.06
C LEU A 247 -3.03 -15.54 6.65
N ARG A 248 -3.43 -16.73 7.08
CA ARG A 248 -4.81 -16.97 7.54
C ARG A 248 -5.15 -16.11 8.76
N GLY A 249 -6.21 -15.33 8.64
CA GLY A 249 -6.73 -14.46 9.70
C GLY A 249 -5.91 -13.20 9.97
N ALA A 250 -4.91 -12.90 9.16
CA ALA A 250 -4.11 -11.69 9.29
C ALA A 250 -4.84 -10.47 8.73
N THR A 251 -4.55 -9.29 9.30
CA THR A 251 -5.19 -8.02 8.95
C THR A 251 -4.53 -7.32 7.77
N GLY A 252 -3.38 -7.80 7.36
CA GLY A 252 -2.63 -7.31 6.21
C GLY A 252 -1.56 -8.29 5.76
N SER A 253 -0.83 -7.92 4.74
CA SER A 253 0.27 -8.71 4.21
C SER A 253 1.35 -7.84 3.61
N PRO A 254 2.63 -8.12 3.86
CA PRO A 254 3.71 -7.69 2.98
C PRO A 254 3.39 -8.07 1.54
N VAL A 255 3.66 -7.14 0.61
CA VAL A 255 3.50 -7.37 -0.83
C VAL A 255 4.67 -6.77 -1.60
N ARG A 256 4.96 -7.33 -2.78
CA ARG A 256 5.85 -6.76 -3.78
C ARG A 256 5.08 -6.52 -5.07
N PRO A 257 4.35 -5.41 -5.15
CA PRO A 257 3.58 -5.09 -6.34
C PRO A 257 4.50 -4.77 -7.51
N ILE A 258 4.05 -5.08 -8.72
CA ILE A 258 4.75 -4.73 -9.95
C ILE A 258 3.81 -4.04 -10.92
N ALA A 259 4.37 -3.12 -11.70
CA ALA A 259 3.71 -2.55 -12.87
C ALA A 259 4.40 -3.05 -14.15
N ILE A 260 3.60 -3.44 -15.12
CA ILE A 260 4.07 -3.94 -16.42
C ILE A 260 3.56 -3.00 -17.50
N LEU A 261 4.48 -2.41 -18.24
CA LEU A 261 4.20 -1.64 -19.44
C LEU A 261 4.62 -2.49 -20.64
N SER A 262 3.63 -2.99 -21.38
CA SER A 262 3.89 -3.58 -22.70
C SER A 262 3.97 -2.44 -23.69
N ALA A 263 5.07 -2.32 -24.42
CA ALA A 263 5.09 -1.43 -25.58
C ALA A 263 4.15 -2.00 -26.64
N GLU A 264 3.35 -1.13 -27.22
CA GLU A 264 2.50 -1.42 -28.36
C GLU A 264 3.30 -1.84 -29.59
#